data_7d555cf9f9ae6db4f8a54f8f6130bf5f
#
_entry.id   7d555cf9f9ae6db4f8a54f8f6130bf5f
#
_cell.length_a   1.000
_cell.length_b   1.000
_cell.length_c   1.000
_cell.angle_alpha   90.00
_cell.angle_beta   90.00
_cell.angle_gamma   90.00
#
_symmetry.space_group_name_H-M   'P 1'
#
loop_
_entity.id
_entity.type
_entity.pdbx_description
1 polymer ?
#
loop_
_entity_poly.entity_id
_entity_poly.type
_entity_poly.pdbx_seq_one_letter_code
_entity_poly.pdbx_strand_id
1 'polypeptide(L)'
;KSLAETLYMLSVSAIIAALIGIPLGILLVVTEKHGILACPVLNKPLAFIINLIRSIPFIILMVAIIPFTRLVAGTSIGTTAAIVPLTIAAIPYTARMVETSIREIPFGLIEAAESMGASPLQIIWKVLIPEALPSIIESLTVVIVSLIGASAMAGTIGGGGLGEGHDQQRADRQ
;
A
#
# COMPACT_ATOMS: atom_id res chain seq x y z
N LYS A 1 7.39 -3.85 25.20
CA LYS A 1 5.98 -3.51 24.82
C LYS A 1 5.93 -2.73 23.52
N SER A 2 6.62 -1.57 23.44
CA SER A 2 6.58 -0.69 22.26
C SER A 2 7.06 -1.35 20.95
N LEU A 3 8.07 -2.22 21.02
CA LEU A 3 8.53 -2.96 19.82
C LEU A 3 7.46 -3.93 19.30
N ALA A 4 6.80 -4.66 20.21
CA ALA A 4 5.73 -5.59 19.85
C ALA A 4 4.53 -4.85 19.25
N GLU A 5 4.17 -3.68 19.79
CA GLU A 5 3.12 -2.82 19.26
C GLU A 5 3.46 -2.30 17.86
N THR A 6 4.70 -1.86 17.65
CA THR A 6 5.18 -1.43 16.32
C THR A 6 5.13 -2.57 15.31
N LEU A 7 5.62 -3.75 15.68
CA LEU A 7 5.59 -4.92 14.81
C LEU A 7 4.15 -5.34 14.48
N TYR A 8 3.25 -5.27 15.45
CA TYR A 8 1.83 -5.54 15.22
C TYR A 8 1.22 -4.55 14.22
N MET A 9 1.39 -3.24 14.44
CA MET A 9 0.90 -2.21 13.52
C MET A 9 1.43 -2.40 12.09
N LEU A 10 2.75 -2.60 11.97
CA LEU A 10 3.40 -2.78 10.67
C LEU A 10 2.91 -4.04 9.96
N SER A 11 2.83 -5.16 10.69
CA SER A 11 2.40 -6.44 10.12
C SER A 11 0.96 -6.37 9.60
N VAL A 12 0.04 -5.87 10.41
CA VAL A 12 -1.37 -5.76 10.04
C VAL A 12 -1.54 -4.80 8.86
N SER A 13 -0.93 -3.62 8.93
CA SER A 13 -1.01 -2.62 7.85
C SER A 13 -0.39 -3.14 6.55
N ALA A 14 0.75 -3.81 6.61
CA ALA A 14 1.43 -4.37 5.44
C ALA A 14 0.62 -5.50 4.80
N ILE A 15 0.03 -6.38 5.59
CA ILE A 15 -0.81 -7.48 5.08
C ILE A 15 -2.05 -6.94 4.37
N ILE A 16 -2.76 -6.01 4.98
CA ILE A 16 -3.96 -5.41 4.38
C ILE A 16 -3.58 -4.61 3.12
N ALA A 17 -2.50 -3.84 3.19
CA ALA A 17 -2.00 -3.08 2.04
C ALA A 17 -1.59 -3.99 0.87
N ALA A 18 -0.97 -5.13 1.14
CA ALA A 18 -0.64 -6.12 0.11
C ALA A 18 -1.89 -6.77 -0.47
N LEU A 19 -2.83 -7.20 0.37
CA LEU A 19 -4.07 -7.86 -0.08
C LEU A 19 -4.94 -6.96 -0.96
N ILE A 20 -4.94 -5.66 -0.73
CA ILE A 20 -5.72 -4.68 -1.49
C ILE A 20 -4.86 -4.04 -2.59
N GLY A 21 -3.62 -3.68 -2.27
CA GLY A 21 -2.74 -2.95 -3.18
C GLY A 21 -2.24 -3.78 -4.36
N ILE A 22 -1.95 -5.06 -4.17
CA ILE A 22 -1.52 -5.94 -5.27
C ILE A 22 -2.61 -6.08 -6.34
N PRO A 23 -3.86 -6.42 -6.01
CA PRO A 23 -4.95 -6.43 -7.00
C PRO A 23 -5.17 -5.07 -7.67
N LEU A 24 -5.10 -3.97 -6.91
CA LEU A 24 -5.24 -2.62 -7.46
C LEU A 24 -4.12 -2.26 -8.43
N GLY A 25 -2.88 -2.62 -8.13
CA GLY A 25 -1.74 -2.40 -9.01
C GLY A 25 -1.87 -3.17 -10.33
N ILE A 26 -2.29 -4.43 -10.27
CA ILE A 26 -2.58 -5.24 -11.44
C ILE A 26 -3.72 -4.62 -12.26
N LEU A 27 -4.79 -4.21 -11.60
CA LEU A 27 -5.94 -3.57 -12.24
C LEU A 27 -5.56 -2.27 -12.95
N LEU A 28 -4.69 -1.45 -12.37
CA LEU A 28 -4.19 -0.22 -13.00
C LEU A 28 -3.50 -0.49 -14.33
N VAL A 29 -2.70 -1.54 -14.42
CA VAL A 29 -1.97 -1.88 -15.65
C VAL A 29 -2.90 -2.48 -16.70
N VAL A 30 -3.72 -3.46 -16.32
CA VAL A 30 -4.57 -4.18 -17.29
C VAL A 30 -5.71 -3.36 -17.83
N THR A 31 -6.18 -2.36 -17.11
CA THR A 31 -7.29 -1.48 -17.51
C THR A 31 -6.85 -0.23 -18.26
N GLU A 32 -5.55 -0.03 -18.49
CA GLU A 32 -5.04 1.07 -19.30
C GLU A 32 -5.58 1.02 -20.75
N LYS A 33 -5.49 2.15 -21.46
CA LYS A 33 -5.99 2.29 -22.83
C LYS A 33 -5.46 1.23 -23.79
N HIS A 34 -4.24 0.76 -23.57
CA HIS A 34 -3.60 -0.30 -24.37
C HIS A 34 -3.38 -1.61 -23.59
N GLY A 35 -4.02 -1.75 -22.45
CA GLY A 35 -3.95 -2.95 -21.63
C GLY A 35 -4.81 -4.10 -22.16
N ILE A 36 -4.61 -5.30 -21.60
CA ILE A 36 -5.33 -6.53 -21.98
C ILE A 36 -6.84 -6.47 -21.68
N LEU A 37 -7.25 -5.70 -20.68
CA LEU A 37 -8.64 -5.45 -20.29
C LEU A 37 -8.93 -3.94 -20.33
N ALA A 38 -8.60 -3.27 -21.42
CA ALA A 38 -8.70 -1.82 -21.52
C ALA A 38 -10.08 -1.29 -21.08
N CYS A 39 -10.11 -0.52 -20.03
CA CYS A 39 -11.29 0.13 -19.48
C CYS A 39 -10.94 1.52 -18.92
N PRO A 40 -10.82 2.56 -19.80
CA PRO A 40 -10.44 3.90 -19.35
C PRO A 40 -11.40 4.51 -18.33
N VAL A 41 -12.67 4.13 -18.36
CA VAL A 41 -13.70 4.59 -17.43
C VAL A 41 -13.42 4.14 -16.01
N LEU A 42 -12.83 2.97 -15.82
CA LEU A 42 -12.40 2.46 -14.51
C LEU A 42 -10.98 2.93 -14.15
N ASN A 43 -10.07 2.92 -15.11
CA ASN A 43 -8.66 3.24 -14.88
C ASN A 43 -8.43 4.69 -14.46
N LYS A 44 -9.04 5.65 -15.14
CA LYS A 44 -8.84 7.08 -14.87
C LYS A 44 -9.23 7.51 -13.45
N PRO A 45 -10.45 7.20 -12.95
CA PRO A 45 -10.81 7.53 -11.57
C PRO A 45 -9.94 6.82 -10.54
N LEU A 46 -9.62 5.55 -10.77
CA LEU A 46 -8.79 4.76 -9.87
C LEU A 46 -7.37 5.33 -9.77
N ALA A 47 -6.74 5.64 -10.90
CA ALA A 47 -5.43 6.27 -10.94
C ALA A 47 -5.44 7.65 -10.29
N PHE A 48 -6.49 8.44 -10.49
CA PHE A 48 -6.65 9.75 -9.86
C PHE A 48 -6.72 9.65 -8.33
N ILE A 49 -7.55 8.75 -7.80
CA ILE A 49 -7.69 8.54 -6.34
C ILE A 49 -6.36 8.09 -5.73
N ILE A 50 -5.68 7.14 -6.37
CA ILE A 50 -4.38 6.63 -5.90
C ILE A 50 -3.34 7.75 -5.87
N ASN A 51 -3.26 8.56 -6.90
CA ASN A 51 -2.34 9.69 -6.97
C ASN A 51 -2.68 10.77 -5.94
N LEU A 52 -3.97 11.04 -5.75
CA LEU A 52 -4.44 12.03 -4.77
C LEU A 52 -4.00 11.66 -3.35
N ILE A 53 -4.25 10.42 -2.94
CA ILE A 53 -3.87 9.94 -1.59
C ILE A 53 -2.34 9.97 -1.42
N ARG A 54 -1.57 9.56 -2.43
CA ARG A 54 -0.11 9.60 -2.39
C ARG A 54 0.48 11.01 -2.33
N SER A 55 -0.24 12.00 -2.84
CA SER A 55 0.19 13.40 -2.82
C SER A 55 0.04 14.05 -1.45
N ILE A 56 -0.75 13.46 -0.58
CA ILE A 56 -0.98 13.99 0.78
C ILE A 56 0.15 13.49 1.71
N PRO A 57 0.88 14.39 2.39
CA PRO A 57 1.83 13.98 3.42
C PRO A 57 1.16 13.13 4.50
N PHE A 58 1.84 12.09 4.96
CA PHE A 58 1.27 11.12 5.91
C PHE A 58 0.68 11.78 7.17
N ILE A 59 1.37 12.77 7.75
CA ILE A 59 0.89 13.48 8.95
C ILE A 59 -0.45 14.19 8.68
N ILE A 60 -0.57 14.84 7.51
CA ILE A 60 -1.81 15.53 7.12
C ILE A 60 -2.92 14.53 6.88
N LEU A 61 -2.63 13.42 6.20
CA LEU A 61 -3.58 12.34 5.98
C LEU A 61 -4.10 11.80 7.31
N MET A 62 -3.19 11.54 8.26
CA MET A 62 -3.54 11.00 9.56
C MET A 62 -4.49 11.91 10.34
N VAL A 63 -4.24 13.22 10.32
CA VAL A 63 -5.11 14.21 10.97
C VAL A 63 -6.44 14.33 10.23
N ALA A 64 -6.42 14.37 8.91
CA ALA A 64 -7.62 14.54 8.09
C ALA A 64 -8.62 13.38 8.24
N ILE A 65 -8.12 12.16 8.47
CA ILE A 65 -8.99 10.98 8.60
C ILE A 65 -9.29 10.57 10.04
N ILE A 66 -9.01 11.42 11.03
CA ILE A 66 -9.37 11.16 12.44
C ILE A 66 -10.84 10.73 12.60
N PRO A 67 -11.84 11.40 11.99
CA PRO A 67 -13.23 10.98 12.09
C PRO A 67 -13.46 9.56 11.57
N PHE A 68 -12.83 9.21 10.47
CA PHE A 68 -12.88 7.87 9.89
C PHE A 68 -12.18 6.83 10.78
N THR A 69 -11.03 7.18 11.33
CA THR A 69 -10.29 6.34 12.28
C THR A 69 -11.13 6.03 13.52
N ARG A 70 -11.83 7.01 14.06
CA ARG A 70 -12.76 6.79 15.19
C ARG A 70 -13.92 5.87 14.84
N LEU A 71 -14.43 5.98 13.63
CA LEU A 71 -15.54 5.13 13.16
C LEU A 71 -15.11 3.66 13.04
N VAL A 72 -13.92 3.41 12.51
CA VAL A 72 -13.41 2.05 12.24
C VAL A 72 -12.79 1.41 13.48
N ALA A 73 -11.94 2.14 14.20
CA ALA A 73 -11.18 1.63 15.34
C ALA A 73 -11.84 1.91 16.71
N GLY A 74 -12.88 2.73 16.74
CA GLY A 74 -13.55 3.16 17.98
C GLY A 74 -12.78 4.20 18.80
N THR A 75 -11.55 4.53 18.41
CA THR A 75 -10.68 5.52 19.05
C THR A 75 -9.82 6.24 18.02
N SER A 76 -9.31 7.39 18.36
CA SER A 76 -8.34 8.13 17.53
C SER A 76 -6.90 8.07 18.07
N ILE A 77 -6.68 7.38 19.17
CA ILE A 77 -5.40 7.28 19.87
C ILE A 77 -5.07 5.80 20.11
N GLY A 78 -3.80 5.47 20.06
CA GLY A 78 -3.30 4.13 20.34
C GLY A 78 -2.92 3.32 19.11
N THR A 79 -2.40 2.13 19.35
CA THR A 79 -1.84 1.22 18.34
C THR A 79 -2.88 0.83 17.28
N THR A 80 -4.08 0.46 17.71
CA THR A 80 -5.16 0.06 16.80
C THR A 80 -5.64 1.22 15.91
N ALA A 81 -5.70 2.43 16.46
CA ALA A 81 -6.05 3.62 15.71
C ALA A 81 -5.00 3.96 14.64
N ALA A 82 -3.72 3.78 14.93
CA ALA A 82 -2.62 4.04 14.00
C ALA A 82 -2.62 3.10 12.78
N ILE A 83 -3.17 1.90 12.90
CA ILE A 83 -3.29 0.95 11.78
C ILE A 83 -4.12 1.53 10.64
N VAL A 84 -5.18 2.29 10.92
CA VAL A 84 -6.08 2.84 9.90
C VAL A 84 -5.35 3.80 8.94
N PRO A 85 -4.70 4.89 9.40
CA PRO A 85 -3.97 5.78 8.50
C PRO A 85 -2.77 5.12 7.83
N LEU A 86 -2.06 4.24 8.52
CA LEU A 86 -0.95 3.48 7.93
C LEU A 86 -1.42 2.62 6.76
N THR A 87 -2.53 1.91 6.93
CA THR A 87 -3.12 1.07 5.88
C THR A 87 -3.60 1.91 4.70
N ILE A 88 -4.32 3.00 4.94
CA ILE A 88 -4.83 3.89 3.89
C ILE A 88 -3.70 4.52 3.08
N ALA A 89 -2.61 4.90 3.71
CA ALA A 89 -1.43 5.41 3.02
C ALA A 89 -0.67 4.31 2.26
N ALA A 90 -0.58 3.12 2.81
CA ALA A 90 0.17 2.01 2.24
C ALA A 90 -0.51 1.38 1.01
N ILE A 91 -1.84 1.35 0.95
CA ILE A 91 -2.59 0.74 -0.17
C ILE A 91 -2.23 1.39 -1.51
N PRO A 92 -2.37 2.72 -1.72
CA PRO A 92 -2.03 3.33 -3.00
C PRO A 92 -0.53 3.27 -3.30
N TYR A 93 0.32 3.32 -2.28
CA TYR A 93 1.76 3.17 -2.47
C TYR A 93 2.11 1.76 -2.96
N THR A 94 1.55 0.73 -2.34
CA THR A 94 1.70 -0.66 -2.78
C THR A 94 1.18 -0.87 -4.20
N ALA A 95 0.01 -0.31 -4.53
CA ALA A 95 -0.57 -0.40 -5.87
C ALA A 95 0.36 0.19 -6.94
N ARG A 96 0.98 1.33 -6.67
CA ARG A 96 1.95 1.94 -7.59
C ARG A 96 3.23 1.13 -7.75
N MET A 97 3.73 0.57 -6.66
CA MET A 97 4.92 -0.28 -6.70
C MET A 97 4.67 -1.56 -7.51
N VAL A 98 3.52 -2.19 -7.33
CA VAL A 98 3.10 -3.36 -8.11
C VAL A 98 2.90 -3.01 -9.58
N GLU A 99 2.26 -1.89 -9.88
CA GLU A 99 2.13 -1.38 -11.25
C GLU A 99 3.50 -1.26 -11.93
N THR A 100 4.47 -0.64 -11.27
CA THR A 100 5.83 -0.51 -11.77
C THR A 100 6.47 -1.88 -12.02
N SER A 101 6.31 -2.82 -11.10
CA SER A 101 6.82 -4.18 -11.22
C SER A 101 6.25 -4.91 -12.45
N ILE A 102 4.96 -4.74 -12.72
CA ILE A 102 4.31 -5.37 -13.88
C ILE A 102 4.77 -4.72 -15.19
N ARG A 103 4.99 -3.40 -15.20
CA ARG A 103 5.48 -2.68 -16.37
C ARG A 103 6.90 -3.08 -16.79
N GLU A 104 7.68 -3.66 -15.91
CA GLU A 104 9.00 -4.21 -16.23
C GLU A 104 8.94 -5.47 -17.09
N ILE A 105 7.78 -6.13 -17.19
CA ILE A 105 7.60 -7.34 -18.00
C ILE A 105 7.69 -6.96 -19.48
N PRO A 106 8.53 -7.66 -20.28
CA PRO A 106 8.61 -7.42 -21.70
C PRO A 106 7.27 -7.64 -22.40
N PHE A 107 6.84 -6.67 -23.21
CA PHE A 107 5.57 -6.75 -23.95
C PHE A 107 5.47 -7.98 -24.87
N GLY A 108 6.61 -8.46 -25.38
CA GLY A 108 6.68 -9.66 -26.19
C GLY A 108 6.16 -10.93 -25.51
N LEU A 109 6.26 -11.04 -24.18
CA LEU A 109 5.67 -12.15 -23.42
C LEU A 109 4.15 -12.13 -23.45
N ILE A 110 3.56 -10.94 -23.36
CA ILE A 110 2.11 -10.74 -23.44
C ILE A 110 1.63 -11.05 -24.85
N GLU A 111 2.31 -10.54 -25.88
CA GLU A 111 2.00 -10.82 -27.28
C GLU A 111 2.07 -12.32 -27.59
N ALA A 112 3.11 -13.00 -27.10
CA ALA A 112 3.25 -14.44 -27.28
C ALA A 112 2.09 -15.22 -26.65
N ALA A 113 1.69 -14.85 -25.44
CA ALA A 113 0.53 -15.46 -24.75
C ALA A 113 -0.78 -15.22 -25.49
N GLU A 114 -1.01 -14.00 -25.99
CA GLU A 114 -2.18 -13.67 -26.81
C GLU A 114 -2.20 -14.46 -28.12
N SER A 115 -1.05 -14.60 -28.76
CA SER A 115 -0.90 -15.37 -30.00
C SER A 115 -1.21 -16.87 -29.82
N MET A 116 -1.01 -17.39 -28.61
CA MET A 116 -1.38 -18.77 -28.24
C MET A 116 -2.84 -18.91 -27.82
N GLY A 117 -3.64 -17.86 -27.90
CA GLY A 117 -5.05 -17.86 -27.55
C GLY A 117 -5.35 -17.75 -26.05
N ALA A 118 -4.41 -17.26 -25.24
CA ALA A 118 -4.63 -17.04 -23.82
C ALA A 118 -5.68 -15.94 -23.57
N SER A 119 -6.58 -16.21 -22.64
CA SER A 119 -7.55 -15.20 -22.18
C SER A 119 -6.85 -14.14 -21.29
N PRO A 120 -7.42 -12.94 -21.12
CA PRO A 120 -6.85 -11.92 -20.24
C PRO A 120 -6.59 -12.42 -18.81
N LEU A 121 -7.50 -13.21 -18.24
CA LEU A 121 -7.31 -13.80 -16.91
C LEU A 121 -6.16 -14.81 -16.89
N GLN A 122 -5.98 -15.61 -17.93
CA GLN A 122 -4.85 -16.53 -18.04
C GLN A 122 -3.53 -15.78 -18.14
N ILE A 123 -3.48 -14.68 -18.87
CA ILE A 123 -2.29 -13.81 -18.95
C ILE A 123 -1.94 -13.25 -17.58
N ILE A 124 -2.91 -12.74 -16.84
CA ILE A 124 -2.68 -12.21 -15.48
C ILE A 124 -2.09 -13.29 -14.57
N TRP A 125 -2.72 -14.45 -14.48
CA TRP A 125 -2.34 -15.48 -13.53
C TRP A 125 -1.11 -16.29 -13.93
N LYS A 126 -0.90 -16.51 -15.22
CA LYS A 126 0.17 -17.39 -15.71
C LYS A 126 1.39 -16.66 -16.25
N VAL A 127 1.26 -15.39 -16.61
CA VAL A 127 2.34 -14.57 -17.17
C VAL A 127 2.69 -13.40 -16.26
N LEU A 128 1.74 -12.51 -15.99
CA LEU A 128 2.03 -11.26 -15.27
C LEU A 128 2.45 -11.50 -13.83
N ILE A 129 1.69 -12.26 -13.08
CA ILE A 129 1.99 -12.51 -11.66
C ILE A 129 3.28 -13.31 -11.48
N PRO A 130 3.50 -14.46 -12.15
CA PRO A 130 4.74 -15.20 -12.00
C PRO A 130 5.99 -14.44 -12.44
N GLU A 131 5.93 -13.72 -13.54
CA GLU A 131 7.07 -12.94 -14.04
C GLU A 131 7.38 -11.71 -13.16
N ALA A 132 6.37 -11.04 -12.65
CA ALA A 132 6.54 -9.87 -11.78
C ALA A 132 6.82 -10.24 -10.33
N LEU A 133 6.65 -11.48 -9.90
CA LEU A 133 6.73 -11.89 -8.49
C LEU A 133 8.03 -11.47 -7.79
N PRO A 134 9.24 -11.65 -8.35
CA PRO A 134 10.47 -11.16 -7.73
C PRO A 134 10.46 -9.65 -7.50
N SER A 135 10.05 -8.87 -8.48
CA SER A 135 9.97 -7.42 -8.39
C SER A 135 8.86 -6.96 -7.43
N ILE A 136 7.75 -7.68 -7.35
CA ILE A 136 6.69 -7.42 -6.36
C ILE A 136 7.21 -7.66 -4.95
N ILE A 137 7.98 -8.70 -4.70
CA ILE A 137 8.58 -8.99 -3.39
C ILE A 137 9.54 -7.86 -2.98
N GLU A 138 10.40 -7.41 -3.88
CA GLU A 138 11.26 -6.24 -3.65
C GLU A 138 10.45 -4.99 -3.32
N SER A 139 9.40 -4.74 -4.08
CA SER A 139 8.48 -3.61 -3.86
C SER A 139 7.81 -3.66 -2.50
N LEU A 140 7.36 -4.83 -2.05
CA LEU A 140 6.77 -5.01 -0.72
C LEU A 140 7.79 -4.73 0.40
N THR A 141 9.05 -5.08 0.19
CA THR A 141 10.13 -4.73 1.12
C THR A 141 10.26 -3.21 1.26
N VAL A 142 10.25 -2.47 0.16
CA VAL A 142 10.28 -1.00 0.16
C VAL A 142 9.06 -0.42 0.87
N VAL A 143 7.88 -0.98 0.65
CA VAL A 143 6.65 -0.58 1.35
C VAL A 143 6.78 -0.76 2.87
N ILE A 144 7.29 -1.90 3.32
CA ILE A 144 7.49 -2.17 4.76
C ILE A 144 8.48 -1.17 5.37
N VAL A 145 9.58 -0.88 4.71
CA VAL A 145 10.55 0.14 5.17
C VAL A 145 9.90 1.52 5.27
N SER A 146 9.09 1.89 4.29
CA SER A 146 8.34 3.16 4.31
C SER A 146 7.32 3.21 5.46
N LEU A 147 6.67 2.09 5.77
CA LEU A 147 5.74 1.99 6.90
C LEU A 147 6.44 2.14 8.25
N ILE A 148 7.69 1.68 8.38
CA ILE A 148 8.49 1.90 9.59
C ILE A 148 8.66 3.41 9.84
N GLY A 149 9.03 4.16 8.80
CA GLY A 149 9.12 5.62 8.88
C GLY A 149 7.79 6.29 9.24
N ALA A 150 6.69 5.87 8.62
CA ALA A 150 5.35 6.38 8.89
C ALA A 150 4.87 6.03 10.32
N SER A 151 5.22 4.85 10.84
CA SER A 151 4.87 4.46 12.20
C SER A 151 5.52 5.34 13.26
N ALA A 152 6.74 5.82 12.99
CA ALA A 152 7.41 6.79 13.86
C ALA A 152 6.64 8.12 13.93
N MET A 153 6.09 8.58 12.78
CA MET A 153 5.23 9.77 12.74
C MET A 153 3.90 9.53 13.46
N ALA A 154 3.30 8.35 13.32
CA ALA A 154 2.08 7.98 14.05
C ALA A 154 2.30 7.99 15.56
N GLY A 155 3.47 7.55 16.03
CA GLY A 155 3.87 7.59 17.44
C GLY A 155 3.88 9.00 18.04
N THR A 156 4.28 10.01 17.27
CA THR A 156 4.31 11.41 17.72
C THR A 156 2.91 12.00 17.96
N ILE A 157 1.86 11.38 17.44
CA ILE A 157 0.46 11.81 17.58
C ILE A 157 -0.33 10.83 18.47
N GLY A 158 0.37 10.03 19.30
CA GLY A 158 -0.26 9.12 20.25
C GLY A 158 -0.64 7.76 19.65
N GLY A 159 0.00 7.37 18.54
CA GLY A 159 -0.20 6.06 17.89
C GLY A 159 0.43 4.87 18.62
N GLY A 160 1.17 5.10 19.70
CA GLY A 160 1.89 4.03 20.42
C GLY A 160 3.16 3.54 19.70
N GLY A 161 3.71 2.43 20.18
CA GLY A 161 4.88 1.80 19.59
C GLY A 161 6.21 2.50 19.91
N LEU A 162 7.19 2.37 19.01
CA LEU A 162 8.53 2.93 19.20
C LEU A 162 8.56 4.46 19.23
N GLY A 163 7.65 5.12 18.54
CA GLY A 163 7.57 6.58 18.53
C GLY A 163 7.22 7.15 19.90
N GLU A 164 6.26 6.55 20.60
CA GLU A 164 5.81 6.99 21.92
C GLU A 164 6.88 6.74 23.01
N GLY A 165 7.61 5.64 22.89
CA GLY A 165 8.67 5.31 23.84
C GLY A 165 9.80 6.35 23.92
N HIS A 166 10.07 7.05 22.83
CA HIS A 166 11.08 8.10 22.78
C HIS A 166 10.64 9.38 23.51
N ASP A 167 9.38 9.74 23.42
CA ASP A 167 8.86 10.96 24.08
C ASP A 167 8.70 10.76 25.59
N GLN A 168 8.31 9.56 26.03
CA GLN A 168 8.28 9.21 27.45
C GLN A 168 9.69 9.23 28.09
N GLN A 169 10.70 8.70 27.41
CA GLN A 169 12.07 8.76 27.90
C GLN A 169 12.65 10.18 27.99
N ARG A 170 12.16 11.11 27.18
CA ARG A 170 12.54 12.53 27.28
C ARG A 170 11.86 13.23 28.44
N ALA A 171 10.59 12.92 28.69
CA ALA A 171 9.83 13.47 29.80
C ALA A 171 10.41 13.04 31.18
N ASP A 172 10.85 11.79 31.27
CA ASP A 172 11.43 11.24 32.51
C ASP A 172 12.85 11.79 32.83
N ARG A 173 13.47 12.52 31.90
CA ARG A 173 14.81 13.12 32.08
C ARG A 173 14.81 14.61 32.41
N GLN A 174 13.64 15.24 32.47
CA GLN A 174 13.47 16.65 32.86
C GLN A 174 12.93 16.77 34.29
#